data_e01b29abf7747aa948374d64b100ef64
#
_entry.id   e01b29abf7747aa948374d64b100ef64
#
_cell.length_a   1.000
_cell.length_b   1.000
_cell.length_c   1.000
_cell.angle_alpha   90.00
_cell.angle_beta   90.00
_cell.angle_gamma   90.00
#
_symmetry.space_group_name_H-M   'P 1'
#
loop_
_entity.id
_entity.type
_entity.pdbx_description
1 polymer ?
#
loop_
_entity_poly.entity_id
_entity_poly.type
_entity_poly.pdbx_seq_one_letter_code
_entity_poly.pdbx_strand_id
1 'polypeptide(L)'
;MLMETLKLDNYKIKNKEVMEYGYKLLVDLPPGGTVTKIEENQEAIEKAYKCRCLINNIPFSNLVEIDLITKEIRGLKQPLMLLTDHELLLGYNLKGIPIIADMSSTPHLGVVGTSKMGKSVCIEMALQAIQDKINIMLINCFADDFKNLQGRRINDNEAMKEALEDELNNKEWREKPLYILIDEYNVLSKTVKKIDDVIQELLAQARHFNVFLIVIMQLGNKEDCKFKNLFNCRLAFKTIEKQTISAFLGCPVPDTNMKRQEFYLYHTETIKC
;
A
#
# COMPACT_ATOMS: atom_id res chain seq x y z
N MET A 1 -7.65 6.66 -35.24
CA MET A 1 -7.42 5.20 -35.01
C MET A 1 -7.74 4.75 -33.60
N LEU A 2 -7.02 5.20 -32.50
CA LEU A 2 -7.37 4.79 -31.13
C LEU A 2 -8.80 5.19 -30.74
N MET A 3 -9.15 6.44 -30.88
CA MET A 3 -10.46 6.99 -30.49
C MET A 3 -11.59 6.46 -31.36
N GLU A 4 -11.37 6.27 -32.66
CA GLU A 4 -12.32 5.65 -33.59
C GLU A 4 -12.59 4.18 -33.20
N THR A 5 -11.55 3.40 -32.90
CA THR A 5 -11.69 2.01 -32.48
C THR A 5 -12.52 1.87 -31.20
N LEU A 6 -12.45 2.87 -30.31
CA LEU A 6 -13.15 2.90 -29.03
C LEU A 6 -14.53 3.57 -29.11
N LYS A 7 -14.99 4.00 -30.30
CA LYS A 7 -16.23 4.79 -30.49
C LYS A 7 -16.24 6.10 -29.68
N LEU A 8 -15.03 6.69 -29.55
CA LEU A 8 -14.79 7.96 -28.88
C LEU A 8 -14.48 9.06 -29.93
N ASP A 9 -15.26 9.11 -31.03
CA ASP A 9 -14.96 9.90 -32.23
C ASP A 9 -14.75 11.40 -31.97
N ASN A 10 -15.36 11.92 -30.90
CA ASN A 10 -15.23 13.32 -30.50
C ASN A 10 -14.11 13.60 -29.48
N TYR A 11 -13.43 12.57 -29.00
CA TYR A 11 -12.29 12.72 -28.07
C TYR A 11 -11.02 12.91 -28.87
N LYS A 12 -10.26 13.96 -28.59
CA LYS A 12 -9.08 14.32 -29.38
C LYS A 12 -7.80 14.17 -28.58
N ILE A 13 -6.83 13.45 -29.11
CA ILE A 13 -5.48 13.41 -28.54
C ILE A 13 -4.81 14.74 -28.89
N LYS A 14 -4.58 15.58 -27.86
CA LYS A 14 -3.87 16.87 -28.01
C LYS A 14 -2.37 16.72 -28.02
N ASN A 15 -1.86 15.80 -27.19
CA ASN A 15 -0.42 15.56 -27.08
C ASN A 15 -0.13 14.08 -26.91
N LYS A 16 1.03 13.66 -27.41
CA LYS A 16 1.58 12.33 -27.23
C LYS A 16 3.07 12.45 -26.94
N GLU A 17 3.47 12.00 -25.77
CA GLU A 17 4.87 11.98 -25.33
C GLU A 17 5.37 10.54 -25.22
N VAL A 18 6.62 10.32 -25.60
CA VAL A 18 7.30 9.05 -25.38
C VAL A 18 8.00 9.11 -24.02
N MET A 19 7.62 8.21 -23.13
CA MET A 19 8.14 8.10 -21.79
C MET A 19 8.98 6.82 -21.65
N GLU A 20 9.80 6.74 -20.63
CA GLU A 20 10.58 5.53 -20.35
C GLU A 20 9.70 4.28 -20.15
N TYR A 21 8.54 4.45 -19.54
CA TYR A 21 7.55 3.38 -19.29
C TYR A 21 6.65 3.09 -20.51
N GLY A 22 6.65 3.93 -21.55
CA GLY A 22 5.75 3.79 -22.71
C GLY A 22 5.30 5.12 -23.28
N TYR A 23 4.01 5.44 -23.17
CA TYR A 23 3.47 6.67 -23.76
C TYR A 23 2.55 7.39 -22.78
N LYS A 24 2.64 8.73 -22.77
CA LYS A 24 1.70 9.62 -22.13
C LYS A 24 0.88 10.31 -23.19
N LEU A 25 -0.46 10.21 -23.09
CA LEU A 25 -1.40 10.87 -23.97
C LEU A 25 -2.17 11.93 -23.19
N LEU A 26 -2.34 13.10 -23.77
CA LEU A 26 -3.23 14.14 -23.26
C LEU A 26 -4.47 14.19 -24.17
N VAL A 27 -5.62 13.85 -23.62
CA VAL A 27 -6.89 13.72 -24.35
C VAL A 27 -7.82 14.85 -23.97
N ASP A 28 -8.37 15.52 -24.96
CA ASP A 28 -9.39 16.57 -24.82
C ASP A 28 -10.79 15.96 -24.86
N LEU A 29 -11.55 16.18 -23.81
CA LEU A 29 -12.93 15.73 -23.69
C LEU A 29 -13.84 16.67 -24.48
N PRO A 30 -14.75 16.15 -25.32
CA PRO A 30 -15.75 16.99 -25.98
C PRO A 30 -16.76 17.55 -24.95
N PRO A 31 -17.50 18.60 -25.29
CA PRO A 31 -18.61 19.08 -24.46
C PRO A 31 -19.57 17.94 -24.11
N GLY A 32 -19.82 17.72 -22.82
CA GLY A 32 -20.61 16.60 -22.31
C GLY A 32 -19.88 15.24 -22.32
N GLY A 33 -18.61 15.19 -22.69
CA GLY A 33 -17.73 14.02 -22.54
C GLY A 33 -17.35 13.80 -21.08
N THR A 34 -17.17 12.55 -20.69
CA THR A 34 -16.78 12.15 -19.34
C THR A 34 -15.56 11.24 -19.34
N VAL A 35 -14.79 11.28 -18.26
CA VAL A 35 -13.66 10.37 -18.04
C VAL A 35 -14.17 8.93 -17.97
N THR A 36 -15.33 8.71 -17.38
CA THR A 36 -15.96 7.39 -17.22
C THR A 36 -16.08 6.64 -18.54
N LYS A 37 -16.40 7.34 -19.64
CA LYS A 37 -16.44 6.69 -20.97
C LYS A 37 -15.10 6.15 -21.44
N ILE A 38 -14.00 6.78 -21.03
CA ILE A 38 -12.63 6.26 -21.30
C ILE A 38 -12.35 5.09 -20.39
N GLU A 39 -12.72 5.18 -19.10
CA GLU A 39 -12.55 4.12 -18.11
C GLU A 39 -13.30 2.83 -18.49
N GLU A 40 -14.51 2.94 -19.02
CA GLU A 40 -15.29 1.81 -19.53
C GLU A 40 -14.57 1.07 -20.68
N ASN A 41 -13.71 1.76 -21.41
CA ASN A 41 -12.94 1.20 -22.53
C ASN A 41 -11.51 0.79 -22.12
N GLN A 42 -11.13 0.92 -20.85
CA GLN A 42 -9.76 0.66 -20.38
C GLN A 42 -9.28 -0.73 -20.78
N GLU A 43 -10.07 -1.76 -20.55
CA GLU A 43 -9.72 -3.14 -20.90
C GLU A 43 -9.47 -3.34 -22.41
N ALA A 44 -10.29 -2.68 -23.24
CA ALA A 44 -10.12 -2.72 -24.69
C ALA A 44 -8.82 -2.03 -25.14
N ILE A 45 -8.47 -0.92 -24.49
CA ILE A 45 -7.20 -0.21 -24.72
C ILE A 45 -6.02 -1.11 -24.33
N GLU A 46 -6.06 -1.72 -23.16
CA GLU A 46 -4.99 -2.59 -22.65
C GLU A 46 -4.74 -3.79 -23.56
N LYS A 47 -5.82 -4.43 -24.04
CA LYS A 47 -5.74 -5.54 -24.99
C LYS A 47 -5.21 -5.13 -26.37
N ALA A 48 -5.71 -4.00 -26.91
CA ALA A 48 -5.34 -3.53 -28.24
C ALA A 48 -3.85 -3.11 -28.30
N TYR A 49 -3.36 -2.47 -27.25
CA TYR A 49 -1.98 -1.94 -27.20
C TYR A 49 -1.01 -2.82 -26.40
N LYS A 50 -1.48 -3.96 -25.85
CA LYS A 50 -0.69 -4.87 -25.01
C LYS A 50 0.06 -4.12 -23.90
N CYS A 51 -0.64 -3.20 -23.23
CA CYS A 51 -0.13 -2.31 -22.20
C CYS A 51 -1.01 -2.35 -20.96
N ARG A 52 -0.57 -1.74 -19.87
CA ARG A 52 -1.46 -1.28 -18.80
C ARG A 52 -1.84 0.16 -19.06
N CYS A 53 -3.09 0.50 -18.82
CA CYS A 53 -3.64 1.82 -19.05
C CYS A 53 -3.99 2.48 -17.71
N LEU A 54 -3.39 3.63 -17.42
CA LEU A 54 -3.78 4.46 -16.29
C LEU A 54 -4.45 5.72 -16.80
N ILE A 55 -5.62 6.03 -16.24
CA ILE A 55 -6.44 7.18 -16.63
C ILE A 55 -6.49 8.14 -15.44
N ASN A 56 -5.94 9.35 -15.64
CA ASN A 56 -5.87 10.36 -14.60
C ASN A 56 -6.70 11.58 -15.03
N ASN A 57 -7.73 11.89 -14.26
CA ASN A 57 -8.50 13.12 -14.47
C ASN A 57 -7.68 14.32 -14.02
N ILE A 58 -7.64 15.38 -14.84
CA ILE A 58 -7.03 16.65 -14.46
C ILE A 58 -8.13 17.53 -13.89
N PRO A 59 -8.13 17.86 -12.58
CA PRO A 59 -9.17 18.66 -11.96
C PRO A 59 -9.36 20.01 -12.66
N PHE A 60 -10.60 20.46 -12.76
CA PHE A 60 -10.97 21.76 -13.36
C PHE A 60 -10.53 21.94 -14.82
N SER A 61 -10.37 20.82 -15.56
CA SER A 61 -9.97 20.81 -16.96
C SER A 61 -10.86 19.85 -17.76
N ASN A 62 -10.96 20.11 -19.06
CA ASN A 62 -11.50 19.13 -20.01
C ASN A 62 -10.44 18.15 -20.54
N LEU A 63 -9.25 18.14 -19.92
CA LEU A 63 -8.15 17.28 -20.31
C LEU A 63 -8.05 16.06 -19.40
N VAL A 64 -7.73 14.91 -19.99
CA VAL A 64 -7.45 13.66 -19.30
C VAL A 64 -6.09 13.15 -19.70
N GLU A 65 -5.28 12.78 -18.72
CA GLU A 65 -4.00 12.12 -18.97
C GLU A 65 -4.20 10.60 -19.02
N ILE A 66 -3.71 9.97 -20.07
CA ILE A 66 -3.73 8.52 -20.23
C ILE A 66 -2.28 8.05 -20.37
N ASP A 67 -1.82 7.23 -19.43
CA ASP A 67 -0.53 6.58 -19.51
C ASP A 67 -0.69 5.16 -20.05
N LEU A 68 -0.04 4.86 -21.15
CA LEU A 68 0.05 3.53 -21.74
C LEU A 68 1.40 2.92 -21.36
N ILE A 69 1.40 2.02 -20.38
CA ILE A 69 2.60 1.40 -19.82
C ILE A 69 2.87 0.10 -20.60
N THR A 70 3.83 0.18 -21.51
CA THR A 70 4.21 -0.94 -22.40
C THR A 70 5.43 -1.72 -21.91
N LYS A 71 6.21 -1.15 -20.98
CA LYS A 71 7.37 -1.80 -20.38
C LYS A 71 7.11 -2.09 -18.91
N GLU A 72 7.25 -3.34 -18.52
CA GLU A 72 7.39 -3.67 -17.10
C GLU A 72 8.76 -3.17 -16.63
N ILE A 73 8.78 -2.28 -15.64
CA ILE A 73 10.02 -1.85 -15.01
C ILE A 73 10.45 -2.98 -14.07
N ARG A 74 11.52 -3.67 -14.44
CA ARG A 74 12.09 -4.76 -13.66
C ARG A 74 13.44 -4.37 -13.07
N GLY A 75 13.75 -4.91 -11.90
CA GLY A 75 15.07 -4.78 -11.29
C GLY A 75 15.42 -3.36 -10.86
N LEU A 76 14.43 -2.59 -10.44
CA LEU A 76 14.67 -1.32 -9.77
C LEU A 76 15.57 -1.58 -8.57
N LYS A 77 16.80 -1.08 -8.63
CA LYS A 77 17.67 -1.05 -7.46
C LYS A 77 17.03 -0.11 -6.45
N GLN A 78 17.12 -0.47 -5.18
CA GLN A 78 16.74 0.46 -4.12
C GLN A 78 17.46 1.79 -4.39
N PRO A 79 16.72 2.91 -4.55
CA PRO A 79 17.40 4.17 -4.82
C PRO A 79 18.29 4.48 -3.62
N LEU A 80 19.44 5.08 -3.88
CA LEU A 80 20.27 5.70 -2.85
C LEU A 80 19.56 6.96 -2.33
N MET A 81 18.33 6.80 -1.87
CA MET A 81 17.57 7.86 -1.23
C MET A 81 17.94 7.88 0.25
N LEU A 82 18.24 9.05 0.74
CA LEU A 82 18.35 9.29 2.18
C LEU A 82 16.94 9.35 2.76
N LEU A 83 16.35 8.17 3.02
CA LEU A 83 15.10 8.07 3.75
C LEU A 83 15.30 8.58 5.19
N THR A 84 14.31 9.27 5.73
CA THR A 84 14.27 9.61 7.15
C THR A 84 13.87 8.37 7.98
N ASP A 85 13.88 8.50 9.27
CA ASP A 85 13.44 7.46 10.22
C ASP A 85 11.91 7.22 10.21
N HIS A 86 11.16 8.09 9.53
CA HIS A 86 9.70 7.98 9.35
C HIS A 86 9.28 7.57 7.94
N GLU A 87 10.21 7.49 7.00
CA GLU A 87 9.90 7.20 5.59
C GLU A 87 10.12 5.72 5.25
N LEU A 88 9.07 5.04 4.83
CA LEU A 88 9.10 3.65 4.37
C LEU A 88 8.98 3.59 2.85
N LEU A 89 10.03 3.13 2.17
CA LEU A 89 9.96 2.81 0.74
C LEU A 89 9.20 1.49 0.56
N LEU A 90 7.94 1.57 0.16
CA LEU A 90 7.07 0.41 0.01
C LEU A 90 7.23 -0.29 -1.35
N GLY A 91 7.70 0.42 -2.36
CA GLY A 91 7.87 -0.11 -3.71
C GLY A 91 7.93 0.99 -4.76
N TYR A 92 7.45 0.66 -5.95
CA TYR A 92 7.42 1.57 -7.09
C TYR A 92 6.08 1.48 -7.79
N ASN A 93 5.59 2.60 -8.28
CA ASN A 93 4.40 2.57 -9.13
C ASN A 93 4.74 2.02 -10.53
N LEU A 94 3.71 1.85 -11.35
CA LEU A 94 3.87 1.29 -12.69
C LEU A 94 4.74 2.15 -13.63
N LYS A 95 5.01 3.41 -13.26
CA LYS A 95 5.92 4.33 -13.99
C LYS A 95 7.36 4.29 -13.45
N GLY A 96 7.64 3.48 -12.44
CA GLY A 96 8.97 3.39 -11.80
C GLY A 96 9.26 4.50 -10.79
N ILE A 97 8.25 5.24 -10.36
CA ILE A 97 8.39 6.26 -9.34
C ILE A 97 8.32 5.59 -7.96
N PRO A 98 9.26 5.86 -7.04
CA PRO A 98 9.24 5.29 -5.70
C PRO A 98 7.99 5.70 -4.93
N ILE A 99 7.43 4.75 -4.18
CA ILE A 99 6.29 4.92 -3.30
C ILE A 99 6.79 4.91 -1.88
N ILE A 100 6.72 6.06 -1.24
CA ILE A 100 7.19 6.29 0.12
C ILE A 100 5.99 6.61 0.98
N ALA A 101 5.83 5.88 2.09
CA ALA A 101 4.89 6.21 3.14
C ALA A 101 5.63 6.98 4.23
N ASP A 102 5.16 8.18 4.52
CA ASP A 102 5.63 8.97 5.66
C ASP A 102 4.77 8.65 6.89
N MET A 103 5.34 7.92 7.84
CA MET A 103 4.67 7.47 9.06
C MET A 103 4.41 8.63 10.04
N SER A 104 5.03 9.78 9.85
CA SER A 104 4.74 10.98 10.67
C SER A 104 3.39 11.59 10.29
N SER A 105 3.08 11.62 9.00
CA SER A 105 1.81 12.14 8.45
C SER A 105 0.70 11.09 8.38
N THR A 106 1.06 9.83 8.13
CA THR A 106 0.13 8.69 8.02
C THR A 106 0.52 7.54 8.94
N PRO A 107 0.40 7.73 10.25
CA PRO A 107 0.81 6.75 11.23
C PRO A 107 0.05 5.43 11.06
N HIS A 108 0.75 4.37 11.33
CA HIS A 108 0.30 3.00 11.30
C HIS A 108 -0.07 2.46 9.91
N LEU A 109 0.52 1.31 9.61
CA LEU A 109 0.39 0.63 8.34
C LEU A 109 -0.34 -0.70 8.50
N GLY A 110 -1.47 -0.85 7.83
CA GLY A 110 -2.16 -2.13 7.70
C GLY A 110 -1.80 -2.82 6.38
N VAL A 111 -1.50 -4.11 6.42
CA VAL A 111 -1.11 -4.89 5.24
C VAL A 111 -1.97 -6.15 5.14
N VAL A 112 -2.67 -6.33 4.02
CA VAL A 112 -3.51 -7.50 3.77
C VAL A 112 -3.11 -8.25 2.50
N GLY A 113 -3.38 -9.54 2.45
CA GLY A 113 -3.19 -10.38 1.27
C GLY A 113 -2.89 -11.84 1.62
N THR A 114 -3.08 -12.73 0.66
CA THR A 114 -2.80 -14.16 0.87
C THR A 114 -1.32 -14.43 1.06
N SER A 115 -1.00 -15.61 1.60
CA SER A 115 0.39 -16.05 1.79
C SER A 115 1.15 -16.06 0.46
N LYS A 116 2.47 -15.83 0.53
CA LYS A 116 3.39 -15.83 -0.62
C LYS A 116 3.16 -14.73 -1.67
N MET A 117 2.32 -13.73 -1.40
CA MET A 117 2.10 -12.59 -2.32
C MET A 117 3.14 -11.48 -2.18
N GLY A 118 4.02 -11.52 -1.19
CA GLY A 118 5.12 -10.57 -1.04
C GLY A 118 4.99 -9.59 0.12
N LYS A 119 3.95 -9.72 0.98
CA LYS A 119 3.73 -8.84 2.14
C LYS A 119 4.98 -8.68 3.01
N SER A 120 5.45 -9.81 3.58
CA SER A 120 6.57 -9.81 4.52
C SER A 120 7.86 -9.30 3.87
N VAL A 121 8.11 -9.66 2.61
CA VAL A 121 9.29 -9.16 1.86
C VAL A 121 9.22 -7.65 1.67
N CYS A 122 8.07 -7.10 1.30
CA CYS A 122 7.89 -5.66 1.13
C CYS A 122 8.19 -4.91 2.43
N ILE A 123 7.62 -5.36 3.55
CA ILE A 123 7.80 -4.70 4.85
C ILE A 123 9.21 -4.90 5.39
N GLU A 124 9.80 -6.10 5.23
CA GLU A 124 11.19 -6.35 5.62
C GLU A 124 12.16 -5.40 4.90
N MET A 125 12.02 -5.27 3.58
CA MET A 125 12.87 -4.37 2.79
C MET A 125 12.69 -2.89 3.19
N ALA A 126 11.44 -2.47 3.44
CA ALA A 126 11.14 -1.10 3.84
C ALA A 126 11.78 -0.76 5.20
N LEU A 127 11.63 -1.63 6.20
CA LEU A 127 12.23 -1.44 7.52
C LEU A 127 13.76 -1.60 7.50
N GLN A 128 14.29 -2.54 6.72
CA GLN A 128 15.73 -2.76 6.58
C GLN A 128 16.44 -1.51 6.03
N ALA A 129 15.78 -0.75 5.14
CA ALA A 129 16.33 0.46 4.56
C ALA A 129 16.61 1.57 5.60
N ILE A 130 15.93 1.55 6.74
CA ILE A 130 16.03 2.57 7.79
C ILE A 130 16.39 1.98 9.17
N GLN A 131 16.70 0.69 9.27
CA GLN A 131 16.84 -0.01 10.56
C GLN A 131 17.90 0.60 11.50
N ASP A 132 18.92 1.25 10.97
CA ASP A 132 19.95 1.92 11.79
C ASP A 132 19.39 3.18 12.50
N LYS A 133 18.28 3.73 11.99
CA LYS A 133 17.63 4.94 12.47
C LYS A 133 16.46 4.70 13.42
N ILE A 134 16.01 3.45 13.53
CA ILE A 134 14.80 3.07 14.26
C ILE A 134 15.06 1.95 15.27
N ASN A 135 14.13 1.77 16.21
CA ASN A 135 14.02 0.56 17.01
C ASN A 135 12.91 -0.33 16.43
N ILE A 136 13.07 -1.65 16.50
CA ILE A 136 12.10 -2.60 15.95
C ILE A 136 11.70 -3.62 17.02
N MET A 137 10.40 -3.81 17.18
CA MET A 137 9.80 -4.89 17.95
C MET A 137 9.02 -5.80 17.00
N LEU A 138 9.33 -7.10 17.01
CA LEU A 138 8.74 -8.12 16.14
C LEU A 138 7.83 -9.01 16.99
N ILE A 139 6.54 -8.95 16.72
CA ILE A 139 5.48 -9.67 17.44
C ILE A 139 4.91 -10.75 16.52
N ASN A 140 4.88 -12.00 17.02
CA ASN A 140 4.38 -13.16 16.29
C ASN A 140 5.10 -13.43 14.94
N CYS A 141 6.38 -13.04 14.88
CA CYS A 141 7.24 -13.25 13.70
C CYS A 141 8.09 -14.52 13.91
N PHE A 142 7.82 -15.56 13.13
CA PHE A 142 8.52 -16.85 13.27
C PHE A 142 9.87 -16.87 12.55
N ALA A 143 10.65 -17.93 12.80
CA ALA A 143 12.10 -17.99 12.60
C ALA A 143 12.65 -17.48 11.27
N ASP A 144 11.99 -17.75 10.15
CA ASP A 144 12.45 -17.37 8.80
C ASP A 144 11.85 -16.06 8.28
N ASP A 145 10.82 -15.54 8.96
CA ASP A 145 10.20 -14.28 8.60
C ASP A 145 10.97 -13.12 9.22
N PHE A 146 11.20 -12.08 8.42
CA PHE A 146 11.91 -10.86 8.83
C PHE A 146 13.29 -11.11 9.43
N LYS A 147 14.01 -12.13 8.93
CA LYS A 147 15.32 -12.57 9.45
C LYS A 147 16.44 -11.52 9.33
N ASN A 148 16.29 -10.61 8.37
CA ASN A 148 17.26 -9.54 8.12
C ASN A 148 17.02 -8.29 8.97
N LEU A 149 15.93 -8.27 9.77
CA LEU A 149 15.66 -7.16 10.70
C LEU A 149 16.30 -7.43 12.06
N GLN A 150 17.00 -6.41 12.54
CA GLN A 150 17.53 -6.38 13.89
C GLN A 150 16.51 -5.77 14.84
N GLY A 151 16.02 -6.54 15.81
CA GLY A 151 14.97 -6.06 16.73
C GLY A 151 14.64 -7.07 17.84
N ARG A 152 13.87 -6.61 18.82
CA ARG A 152 13.35 -7.49 19.89
C ARG A 152 12.25 -8.37 19.32
N ARG A 153 12.41 -9.69 19.34
CA ARG A 153 11.44 -10.67 18.83
C ARG A 153 10.70 -11.34 19.98
N ILE A 154 9.36 -11.38 19.91
CA ILE A 154 8.50 -11.95 20.95
C ILE A 154 7.44 -12.80 20.28
N ASN A 155 7.39 -14.11 20.60
CA ASN A 155 6.49 -15.09 19.98
C ASN A 155 5.68 -15.88 21.03
N ASP A 156 5.89 -15.67 22.33
CA ASP A 156 5.07 -16.22 23.39
C ASP A 156 3.82 -15.35 23.60
N ASN A 157 2.66 -15.97 23.74
CA ASN A 157 1.37 -15.28 23.78
C ASN A 157 1.23 -14.29 24.96
N GLU A 158 1.70 -14.68 26.15
CA GLU A 158 1.60 -13.83 27.33
C GLU A 158 2.63 -12.70 27.24
N ALA A 159 3.86 -13.03 26.84
CA ALA A 159 4.92 -12.04 26.65
C ALA A 159 4.62 -11.04 25.54
N MET A 160 3.92 -11.45 24.46
CA MET A 160 3.48 -10.54 23.41
C MET A 160 2.46 -9.52 23.93
N LYS A 161 1.50 -9.98 24.69
CA LYS A 161 0.47 -9.12 25.29
C LYS A 161 1.09 -8.16 26.30
N GLU A 162 1.91 -8.65 27.22
CA GLU A 162 2.63 -7.85 28.20
C GLU A 162 3.47 -6.75 27.55
N ALA A 163 4.26 -7.12 26.54
CA ALA A 163 5.08 -6.15 25.81
C ALA A 163 4.26 -5.05 25.12
N LEU A 164 3.09 -5.38 24.54
CA LEU A 164 2.20 -4.39 23.94
C LEU A 164 1.49 -3.52 24.98
N GLU A 165 1.12 -4.09 26.14
CA GLU A 165 0.58 -3.34 27.28
C GLU A 165 1.63 -2.39 27.89
N ASP A 166 2.88 -2.82 28.00
CA ASP A 166 3.99 -1.98 28.42
C ASP A 166 4.18 -0.78 27.50
N GLU A 167 4.12 -1.01 26.17
CA GLU A 167 4.21 0.08 25.19
C GLU A 167 3.00 1.02 25.25
N LEU A 168 1.81 0.51 25.52
CA LEU A 168 0.60 1.29 25.71
C LEU A 168 0.68 2.18 26.95
N ASN A 169 1.29 1.68 28.03
CA ASN A 169 1.47 2.40 29.31
C ASN A 169 2.65 3.37 29.29
N ASN A 170 3.63 3.14 28.42
CA ASN A 170 4.77 4.05 28.28
C ASN A 170 4.37 5.30 27.50
N LYS A 171 4.23 6.41 28.20
CA LYS A 171 3.83 7.72 27.66
C LYS A 171 5.03 8.68 27.44
N GLU A 172 6.23 8.15 27.38
CA GLU A 172 7.44 8.93 27.13
C GLU A 172 7.73 9.04 25.64
N TRP A 173 8.05 10.25 25.19
CA TRP A 173 8.51 10.48 23.82
C TRP A 173 9.84 9.77 23.58
N ARG A 174 9.95 9.05 22.47
CA ARG A 174 11.18 8.40 22.03
C ARG A 174 11.89 9.25 20.99
N GLU A 175 13.15 9.53 21.23
CA GLU A 175 14.01 10.22 20.26
C GLU A 175 14.17 9.37 18.99
N LYS A 176 14.41 8.06 19.15
CA LYS A 176 14.48 7.08 18.06
C LYS A 176 13.14 6.35 17.93
N PRO A 177 12.46 6.44 16.77
CA PRO A 177 11.16 5.81 16.59
C PRO A 177 11.15 4.32 16.90
N LEU A 178 10.06 3.83 17.48
CA LEU A 178 9.82 2.39 17.66
C LEU A 178 8.79 1.92 16.62
N TYR A 179 9.17 0.95 15.79
CA TYR A 179 8.27 0.24 14.90
C TYR A 179 7.90 -1.11 15.50
N ILE A 180 6.60 -1.30 15.75
CA ILE A 180 6.03 -2.56 16.22
C ILE A 180 5.44 -3.29 15.02
N LEU A 181 6.09 -4.36 14.58
CA LEU A 181 5.63 -5.22 13.50
C LEU A 181 4.90 -6.42 14.09
N ILE A 182 3.62 -6.54 13.76
CA ILE A 182 2.75 -7.65 14.16
C ILE A 182 2.45 -8.49 12.92
N ASP A 183 2.94 -9.73 12.88
CA ASP A 183 2.63 -10.65 11.78
C ASP A 183 1.52 -11.62 12.15
N GLU A 184 0.82 -12.14 11.12
CA GLU A 184 -0.27 -13.11 11.28
C GLU A 184 -1.34 -12.65 12.29
N TYR A 185 -1.71 -11.35 12.29
CA TYR A 185 -2.65 -10.76 13.24
C TYR A 185 -3.94 -11.61 13.42
N ASN A 186 -4.48 -12.18 12.33
CA ASN A 186 -5.70 -12.98 12.41
C ASN A 186 -5.56 -14.25 13.29
N VAL A 187 -4.35 -14.76 13.47
CA VAL A 187 -4.05 -15.86 14.40
C VAL A 187 -3.94 -15.31 15.81
N LEU A 188 -3.19 -14.23 15.99
CA LEU A 188 -2.94 -13.57 17.27
C LEU A 188 -4.27 -13.15 17.94
N SER A 189 -5.17 -12.53 17.19
CA SER A 189 -6.50 -12.10 17.65
C SER A 189 -7.37 -13.26 18.20
N LYS A 190 -7.17 -14.48 17.70
CA LYS A 190 -7.90 -15.66 18.16
C LYS A 190 -7.25 -16.37 19.35
N THR A 191 -5.93 -16.24 19.50
CA THR A 191 -5.15 -16.98 20.49
C THR A 191 -4.90 -16.19 21.77
N VAL A 192 -4.79 -14.85 21.66
CA VAL A 192 -4.48 -13.97 22.78
C VAL A 192 -5.70 -13.13 23.18
N LYS A 193 -6.25 -13.38 24.36
CA LYS A 193 -7.43 -12.66 24.85
C LYS A 193 -7.18 -11.17 25.02
N LYS A 194 -8.11 -10.35 24.54
CA LYS A 194 -8.09 -8.88 24.62
C LYS A 194 -6.93 -8.20 23.87
N ILE A 195 -6.22 -8.92 23.01
CA ILE A 195 -5.13 -8.32 22.22
C ILE A 195 -5.65 -7.26 21.26
N ASP A 196 -6.88 -7.43 20.75
CA ASP A 196 -7.52 -6.48 19.86
C ASP A 196 -7.71 -5.12 20.53
N ASP A 197 -8.11 -5.10 21.80
CA ASP A 197 -8.31 -3.87 22.57
C ASP A 197 -6.97 -3.13 22.73
N VAL A 198 -5.91 -3.84 23.08
CA VAL A 198 -4.57 -3.27 23.26
C VAL A 198 -4.03 -2.70 21.94
N ILE A 199 -4.16 -3.45 20.83
CA ILE A 199 -3.72 -2.98 19.50
C ILE A 199 -4.55 -1.77 19.07
N GLN A 200 -5.86 -1.78 19.30
CA GLN A 200 -6.73 -0.65 18.98
C GLN A 200 -6.33 0.62 19.74
N GLU A 201 -6.03 0.52 21.03
CA GLU A 201 -5.58 1.64 21.83
C GLU A 201 -4.21 2.16 21.40
N LEU A 202 -3.26 1.26 21.09
CA LEU A 202 -1.96 1.64 20.52
C LEU A 202 -2.13 2.39 19.20
N LEU A 203 -2.96 1.89 18.28
CA LEU A 203 -3.26 2.57 17.01
C LEU A 203 -3.86 3.96 17.22
N ALA A 204 -4.59 4.18 18.30
CA ALA A 204 -5.21 5.48 18.59
C ALA A 204 -4.21 6.52 19.13
N GLN A 205 -3.20 6.11 19.89
CA GLN A 205 -2.39 7.06 20.65
C GLN A 205 -0.86 6.92 20.53
N ALA A 206 -0.33 5.77 20.10
CA ALA A 206 1.10 5.48 20.14
C ALA A 206 1.97 6.46 19.31
N ARG A 207 1.41 7.02 18.23
CA ARG A 207 2.09 8.03 17.40
C ARG A 207 2.56 9.27 18.20
N HIS A 208 1.83 9.62 19.26
CA HIS A 208 2.20 10.75 20.12
C HIS A 208 3.48 10.52 20.91
N PHE A 209 3.95 9.29 20.97
CA PHE A 209 5.16 8.87 21.67
C PHE A 209 6.24 8.33 20.72
N ASN A 210 6.11 8.65 19.42
CA ASN A 210 7.01 8.21 18.34
C ASN A 210 7.03 6.68 18.18
N VAL A 211 5.84 6.05 18.27
CA VAL A 211 5.65 4.61 18.12
C VAL A 211 4.68 4.33 16.96
N PHE A 212 5.07 3.48 16.03
CA PHE A 212 4.32 3.15 14.82
C PHE A 212 4.07 1.65 14.72
N LEU A 213 2.85 1.28 14.39
CA LEU A 213 2.44 -0.10 14.20
C LEU A 213 2.40 -0.45 12.72
N ILE A 214 2.91 -1.64 12.40
CA ILE A 214 2.74 -2.31 11.11
C ILE A 214 2.07 -3.64 11.38
N VAL A 215 0.83 -3.82 10.90
CA VAL A 215 0.03 -5.02 11.17
C VAL A 215 -0.22 -5.76 9.88
N ILE A 216 0.28 -7.00 9.82
CA ILE A 216 0.14 -7.88 8.65
C ILE A 216 -0.94 -8.92 8.93
N MET A 217 -1.86 -9.06 7.97
CA MET A 217 -3.00 -9.96 8.07
C MET A 217 -3.27 -10.68 6.74
N GLN A 218 -3.93 -11.82 6.81
CA GLN A 218 -4.36 -12.56 5.62
C GLN A 218 -5.77 -12.17 5.20
N LEU A 219 -6.63 -11.87 6.17
CA LEU A 219 -8.02 -11.46 5.99
C LEU A 219 -8.19 -10.02 6.51
N GLY A 220 -8.81 -9.18 5.72
CA GLY A 220 -8.98 -7.75 6.02
C GLY A 220 -10.44 -7.29 5.98
N ASN A 221 -11.40 -8.20 6.09
CA ASN A 221 -12.81 -7.87 6.17
C ASN A 221 -13.15 -7.18 7.50
N LYS A 222 -14.32 -6.55 7.61
CA LYS A 222 -14.74 -5.83 8.80
C LYS A 222 -14.82 -6.72 10.04
N GLU A 223 -15.14 -7.99 9.85
CA GLU A 223 -15.21 -9.00 10.93
C GLU A 223 -13.82 -9.43 11.40
N ASP A 224 -12.85 -9.47 10.49
CA ASP A 224 -11.49 -9.91 10.75
C ASP A 224 -10.58 -8.81 11.33
N CYS A 225 -10.90 -7.54 11.07
CA CYS A 225 -10.16 -6.39 11.58
C CYS A 225 -11.10 -5.21 11.88
N LYS A 226 -11.58 -5.14 13.13
CA LYS A 226 -12.52 -4.12 13.59
C LYS A 226 -11.92 -2.71 13.57
N PHE A 227 -10.62 -2.59 13.73
CA PHE A 227 -9.89 -1.31 13.79
C PHE A 227 -9.20 -0.91 12.48
N LYS A 228 -9.55 -1.54 11.36
CA LYS A 228 -8.93 -1.22 10.05
C LYS A 228 -8.95 0.27 9.70
N ASN A 229 -9.94 1.03 10.17
CA ASN A 229 -10.07 2.45 9.91
C ASN A 229 -9.04 3.32 10.69
N LEU A 230 -8.33 2.74 11.65
CA LEU A 230 -7.25 3.41 12.36
C LEU A 230 -5.92 3.35 11.59
N PHE A 231 -5.81 2.52 10.55
CA PHE A 231 -4.68 2.56 9.63
C PHE A 231 -4.86 3.70 8.61
N ASN A 232 -4.02 4.70 8.69
CA ASN A 232 -4.02 5.80 7.73
C ASN A 232 -3.31 5.43 6.42
N CYS A 233 -2.45 4.43 6.48
CA CYS A 233 -1.82 3.80 5.33
C CYS A 233 -2.22 2.33 5.25
N ARG A 234 -2.68 1.85 4.07
CA ARG A 234 -3.12 0.47 3.87
C ARG A 234 -2.57 -0.10 2.59
N LEU A 235 -1.91 -1.25 2.70
CA LEU A 235 -1.43 -2.04 1.56
C LEU A 235 -2.32 -3.26 1.36
N ALA A 236 -2.81 -3.45 0.16
CA ALA A 236 -3.56 -4.65 -0.20
C ALA A 236 -2.85 -5.39 -1.34
N PHE A 237 -2.26 -6.52 -1.01
CA PHE A 237 -1.77 -7.51 -1.96
C PHE A 237 -2.92 -8.39 -2.45
N LYS A 238 -2.67 -9.25 -3.43
CA LYS A 238 -3.67 -10.19 -3.95
C LYS A 238 -4.30 -11.00 -2.83
N THR A 239 -5.63 -11.05 -2.83
CA THR A 239 -6.47 -11.87 -1.93
C THR A 239 -7.21 -12.94 -2.74
N ILE A 240 -7.75 -13.96 -2.08
CA ILE A 240 -8.60 -14.98 -2.73
C ILE A 240 -9.91 -14.33 -3.17
N GLU A 241 -10.53 -13.58 -2.27
CA GLU A 241 -11.80 -12.89 -2.53
C GLU A 241 -11.52 -11.46 -3.02
N LYS A 242 -12.01 -11.15 -4.20
CA LYS A 242 -11.85 -9.81 -4.82
C LYS A 242 -12.37 -8.67 -3.95
N GLN A 243 -13.48 -8.91 -3.24
CA GLN A 243 -14.12 -7.92 -2.38
C GLN A 243 -13.26 -7.53 -1.16
N THR A 244 -12.38 -8.43 -0.70
CA THR A 244 -11.52 -8.17 0.46
C THR A 244 -10.60 -6.99 0.25
N ILE A 245 -10.04 -6.81 -0.95
CA ILE A 245 -9.15 -5.68 -1.27
C ILE A 245 -9.91 -4.36 -1.11
N SER A 246 -11.04 -4.22 -1.82
CA SER A 246 -11.87 -3.01 -1.75
C SER A 246 -12.42 -2.74 -0.35
N ALA A 247 -12.82 -3.81 0.36
CA ALA A 247 -13.30 -3.70 1.74
C ALA A 247 -12.21 -3.24 2.71
N PHE A 248 -10.98 -3.71 2.54
CA PHE A 248 -9.85 -3.28 3.37
C PHE A 248 -9.40 -1.87 3.06
N LEU A 249 -9.25 -1.54 1.78
CA LEU A 249 -8.84 -0.20 1.36
C LEU A 249 -9.93 0.85 1.64
N GLY A 250 -11.21 0.45 1.62
CA GLY A 250 -12.34 1.37 1.77
C GLY A 250 -12.73 2.09 0.49
N CYS A 251 -12.19 1.67 -0.66
CA CYS A 251 -12.50 2.20 -1.98
C CYS A 251 -12.49 1.08 -3.04
N PRO A 252 -13.24 1.24 -4.13
CA PRO A 252 -13.19 0.31 -5.26
C PRO A 252 -11.80 0.26 -5.88
N VAL A 253 -11.37 -0.93 -6.29
CA VAL A 253 -10.14 -1.12 -7.06
C VAL A 253 -10.48 -1.55 -8.49
N PRO A 254 -9.78 -1.03 -9.51
CA PRO A 254 -10.14 -1.27 -10.91
C PRO A 254 -9.81 -2.70 -11.36
N ASP A 255 -8.72 -3.28 -10.87
CA ASP A 255 -8.27 -4.62 -11.24
C ASP A 255 -7.88 -5.43 -10.00
N THR A 256 -8.45 -6.62 -9.89
CA THR A 256 -8.13 -7.59 -8.85
C THR A 256 -7.24 -8.73 -9.33
N ASN A 257 -6.87 -8.74 -10.62
CA ASN A 257 -5.99 -9.74 -11.20
C ASN A 257 -4.50 -9.37 -10.99
N MET A 258 -4.15 -9.15 -9.74
CA MET A 258 -2.80 -8.78 -9.32
C MET A 258 -1.83 -9.95 -9.46
N LYS A 259 -0.61 -9.66 -9.89
CA LYS A 259 0.51 -10.60 -9.85
C LYS A 259 1.12 -10.65 -8.44
N ARG A 260 2.01 -11.60 -8.22
CA ARG A 260 2.86 -11.63 -7.03
C ARG A 260 3.68 -10.34 -6.92
N GLN A 261 3.79 -9.79 -5.72
CA GLN A 261 4.49 -8.53 -5.40
C GLN A 261 3.83 -7.26 -5.94
N GLU A 262 2.64 -7.36 -6.52
CA GLU A 262 1.82 -6.19 -6.81
C GLU A 262 0.89 -5.92 -5.62
N PHE A 263 0.65 -4.63 -5.34
CA PHE A 263 -0.26 -4.19 -4.29
C PHE A 263 -0.97 -2.89 -4.68
N TYR A 264 -2.11 -2.66 -4.05
CA TYR A 264 -2.74 -1.36 -3.99
C TYR A 264 -2.38 -0.66 -2.69
N LEU A 265 -2.09 0.62 -2.79
CA LEU A 265 -1.86 1.49 -1.65
C LEU A 265 -3.04 2.45 -1.49
N TYR A 266 -3.63 2.47 -0.30
CA TYR A 266 -4.48 3.56 0.17
C TYR A 266 -3.66 4.43 1.13
N HIS A 267 -3.61 5.68 0.81
CA HIS A 267 -3.03 6.75 1.62
C HIS A 267 -4.10 7.83 1.74
N THR A 268 -4.08 8.68 2.74
CA THR A 268 -5.06 9.76 2.90
C THR A 268 -5.19 10.66 1.66
N GLU A 269 -4.21 10.60 0.77
CA GLU A 269 -4.29 11.07 -0.60
C GLU A 269 -4.19 9.84 -1.51
N THR A 270 -5.28 9.48 -2.17
CA THR A 270 -5.39 8.28 -3.00
C THR A 270 -4.32 8.29 -4.11
N ILE A 271 -3.24 7.57 -3.91
CA ILE A 271 -2.26 7.31 -4.97
C ILE A 271 -2.66 6.01 -5.63
N LYS A 272 -3.10 6.10 -6.88
CA LYS A 272 -3.26 4.92 -7.75
C LYS A 272 -1.86 4.41 -8.09
N CYS A 273 -1.53 3.26 -7.58
CA CYS A 273 -0.31 2.51 -7.92
C CYS A 273 -0.62 1.40 -8.90
#